data_0f1563d841e0831024a3d9b09226b6e0
#
_entry.id   0f1563d841e0831024a3d9b09226b6e0
#
_cell.length_a   1.000
_cell.length_b   1.000
_cell.length_c   1.000
_cell.angle_alpha   90.00
_cell.angle_beta   90.00
_cell.angle_gamma   90.00
#
_symmetry.space_group_name_H-M   'P 1'
#
loop_
_entity.id
_entity.type
_entity.pdbx_description
1 polymer ?
#
loop_
_entity_poly.entity_id
_entity_poly.type
_entity_poly.pdbx_seq_one_letter_code
_entity_poly.pdbx_strand_id
1 'polypeptide(L)'
;MSATNQGNVRFSYKKYYSFRNRIINNFRGRLRADMRIDSVARALFYGDIQPALVTSLSPLTIAAYSDEIDSVLMLRFPDEFVDMFNLYLGMRLTTSNIYFRGMAFPEDILVGKNFCRNYTDFLPIVQLFLGKNDEKIKANAEMFDERVWARVAEQAAKYAAKRPNLYRDGLYYFKK
;
A
#
# COMPACT_ATOMS: atom_id res chain seq x y z
N MET A 1 2.79 -4.07 -19.19
CA MET A 1 1.57 -4.90 -19.10
C MET A 1 0.52 -4.08 -18.39
N SER A 2 -0.69 -4.02 -18.92
CA SER A 2 -1.81 -3.38 -18.25
C SER A 2 -2.24 -4.28 -17.10
N ALA A 3 -2.39 -3.73 -15.90
CA ALA A 3 -2.96 -4.45 -14.76
C ALA A 3 -4.38 -4.92 -15.12
N THR A 4 -4.74 -6.12 -14.71
CA THR A 4 -6.05 -6.72 -15.03
C THR A 4 -7.18 -5.93 -14.36
N ASN A 5 -6.90 -5.32 -13.18
CA ASN A 5 -7.81 -4.48 -12.42
C ASN A 5 -7.11 -3.16 -12.05
N GLN A 6 -7.25 -2.15 -12.91
CA GLN A 6 -6.66 -0.83 -12.63
C GLN A 6 -7.43 -0.08 -11.55
N GLY A 7 -6.70 0.58 -10.65
CA GLY A 7 -7.26 1.35 -9.53
C GLY A 7 -8.23 2.45 -9.96
N ASN A 8 -7.92 3.13 -11.05
CA ASN A 8 -8.69 4.27 -11.56
C ASN A 8 -8.98 5.34 -10.50
N VAL A 9 -8.11 5.42 -9.50
CA VAL A 9 -8.21 6.40 -8.41
C VAL A 9 -7.43 7.65 -8.79
N ARG A 10 -8.13 8.79 -8.85
CA ARG A 10 -7.49 10.07 -9.13
C ARG A 10 -6.67 10.54 -7.94
N PHE A 11 -5.49 11.08 -8.21
CA PHE A 11 -4.57 11.60 -7.21
C PHE A 11 -5.09 12.88 -6.55
N SER A 12 -4.93 12.99 -5.23
CA SER A 12 -5.30 14.17 -4.43
C SER A 12 -4.07 15.00 -4.08
N TYR A 13 -3.80 16.04 -4.84
CA TYR A 13 -2.74 16.99 -4.54
C TYR A 13 -2.88 17.61 -3.14
N LYS A 14 -4.13 17.87 -2.68
CA LYS A 14 -4.40 18.40 -1.34
C LYS A 14 -3.89 17.46 -0.25
N LYS A 15 -4.24 16.17 -0.31
CA LYS A 15 -3.76 15.15 0.64
C LYS A 15 -2.24 15.03 0.57
N TYR A 16 -1.68 14.93 -0.64
CA TYR A 16 -0.23 14.79 -0.85
C TYR A 16 0.56 15.95 -0.23
N TYR A 17 0.22 17.20 -0.54
CA TYR A 17 0.94 18.37 -0.01
C TYR A 17 0.76 18.52 1.50
N SER A 18 -0.39 18.16 2.05
CA SER A 18 -0.61 18.13 3.49
C SER A 18 0.39 17.19 4.19
N PHE A 19 0.54 15.96 3.68
CA PHE A 19 1.49 14.98 4.26
C PHE A 19 2.93 15.38 4.00
N ARG A 20 3.28 15.74 2.77
CA ARG A 20 4.63 16.19 2.43
C ARG A 20 5.13 17.28 3.38
N ASN A 21 4.30 18.29 3.65
CA ASN A 21 4.67 19.42 4.49
C ASN A 21 4.84 19.04 5.97
N ARG A 22 4.14 18.01 6.45
CA ARG A 22 4.30 17.48 7.81
C ARG A 22 5.53 16.60 7.96
N ILE A 23 5.81 15.77 6.93
CA ILE A 23 6.86 14.75 6.99
C ILE A 23 8.22 15.33 6.60
N ILE A 24 8.26 16.29 5.66
CA ILE A 24 9.50 16.83 5.12
C ILE A 24 9.65 18.30 5.50
N ASN A 25 10.58 18.58 6.42
CA ASN A 25 10.81 19.91 6.95
C ASN A 25 11.73 20.79 6.09
N ASN A 26 12.53 20.20 5.18
CA ASN A 26 13.50 20.95 4.37
C ASN A 26 13.07 21.11 2.90
N PHE A 27 13.46 22.23 2.30
CA PHE A 27 13.10 22.58 0.92
C PHE A 27 13.58 21.56 -0.11
N ARG A 28 14.84 21.09 0.00
CA ARG A 28 15.40 20.11 -0.96
C ARG A 28 14.66 18.77 -0.94
N GLY A 29 14.29 18.31 0.25
CA GLY A 29 13.48 17.09 0.40
C GLY A 29 12.10 17.24 -0.23
N ARG A 30 11.43 18.39 -0.03
CA ARG A 30 10.13 18.68 -0.65
C ARG A 30 10.23 18.69 -2.18
N LEU A 31 11.26 19.33 -2.74
CA LEU A 31 11.47 19.36 -4.18
C LEU A 31 11.68 17.94 -4.75
N ARG A 32 12.48 17.10 -4.09
CA ARG A 32 12.69 15.69 -4.51
C ARG A 32 11.40 14.88 -4.46
N ALA A 33 10.58 15.07 -3.43
CA ALA A 33 9.28 14.42 -3.33
C ALA A 33 8.37 14.85 -4.48
N ASP A 34 8.33 16.16 -4.79
CA ASP A 34 7.49 16.71 -5.86
C ASP A 34 7.86 16.20 -7.25
N MET A 35 9.14 15.92 -7.51
CA MET A 35 9.59 15.29 -8.76
C MET A 35 8.99 13.90 -9.01
N ARG A 36 8.38 13.28 -8.00
CA ARG A 36 7.77 11.94 -8.09
C ARG A 36 6.26 11.96 -8.18
N ILE A 37 5.64 13.13 -8.05
CA ILE A 37 4.16 13.25 -8.02
C ILE A 37 3.53 12.52 -9.21
N ASP A 38 4.05 12.74 -10.41
CA ASP A 38 3.49 12.10 -11.62
C ASP A 38 3.60 10.57 -11.57
N SER A 39 4.71 10.06 -11.08
CA SER A 39 4.90 8.61 -10.92
C SER A 39 3.95 8.03 -9.89
N VAL A 40 3.77 8.70 -8.75
CA VAL A 40 2.82 8.29 -7.69
C VAL A 40 1.38 8.39 -8.19
N ALA A 41 1.03 9.47 -8.88
CA ALA A 41 -0.30 9.66 -9.45
C ALA A 41 -0.64 8.60 -10.50
N ARG A 42 0.32 8.28 -11.37
CA ARG A 42 0.18 7.20 -12.37
C ARG A 42 0.07 5.83 -11.70
N ALA A 43 0.85 5.58 -10.67
CA ALA A 43 0.79 4.35 -9.90
C ALA A 43 -0.58 4.16 -9.22
N LEU A 44 -1.11 5.22 -8.63
CA LEU A 44 -2.44 5.20 -8.02
C LEU A 44 -3.56 4.94 -9.04
N PHE A 45 -3.41 5.46 -10.25
CA PHE A 45 -4.42 5.32 -11.29
C PHE A 45 -4.33 4.00 -12.07
N TYR A 46 -3.12 3.61 -12.48
CA TYR A 46 -2.89 2.44 -13.34
C TYR A 46 -2.42 1.20 -12.60
N GLY A 47 -2.04 1.33 -11.32
CA GLY A 47 -1.61 0.21 -10.50
C GLY A 47 -2.73 -0.82 -10.31
N ASP A 48 -2.33 -2.06 -10.07
CA ASP A 48 -3.24 -3.16 -9.82
C ASP A 48 -3.92 -3.01 -8.45
N ILE A 49 -5.26 -3.13 -8.42
CA ILE A 49 -6.03 -3.04 -7.17
C ILE A 49 -5.81 -4.30 -6.37
N GLN A 50 -5.34 -4.14 -5.14
CA GLN A 50 -5.17 -5.24 -4.22
C GLN A 50 -5.73 -4.89 -2.83
N PRO A 51 -6.20 -5.88 -2.06
CA PRO A 51 -6.75 -5.66 -0.74
C PRO A 51 -5.64 -5.36 0.27
N ALA A 52 -5.96 -4.57 1.28
CA ALA A 52 -5.10 -4.29 2.42
C ALA A 52 -5.89 -4.24 3.72
N LEU A 53 -5.27 -4.59 4.84
CA LEU A 53 -5.92 -4.69 6.13
C LEU A 53 -5.15 -3.91 7.19
N VAL A 54 -5.85 -3.11 7.99
CA VAL A 54 -5.26 -2.47 9.17
C VAL A 54 -5.02 -3.53 10.24
N THR A 55 -3.76 -3.78 10.59
CA THR A 55 -3.35 -4.85 11.52
C THR A 55 -2.90 -4.35 12.88
N SER A 56 -2.57 -3.06 13.00
CA SER A 56 -2.25 -2.40 14.26
C SER A 56 -2.52 -0.90 14.16
N LEU A 57 -2.89 -0.25 15.24
CA LEU A 57 -3.13 1.19 15.30
C LEU A 57 -1.97 1.96 15.95
N SER A 58 -1.19 1.31 16.82
CA SER A 58 0.01 1.91 17.46
C SER A 58 1.07 0.83 17.70
N PRO A 59 2.12 0.81 16.87
CA PRO A 59 2.34 1.63 15.67
C PRO A 59 1.37 1.26 14.54
N LEU A 60 0.92 2.28 13.79
CA LEU A 60 0.00 2.03 12.68
C LEU A 60 0.66 1.15 11.61
N THR A 61 0.06 -0.01 11.40
CA THR A 61 0.55 -1.01 10.46
C THR A 61 -0.59 -1.51 9.56
N ILE A 62 -0.31 -1.59 8.26
CA ILE A 62 -1.24 -2.06 7.24
C ILE A 62 -0.59 -3.20 6.47
N ALA A 63 -1.26 -4.34 6.42
CA ALA A 63 -0.88 -5.47 5.57
C ALA A 63 -1.42 -5.24 4.16
N ALA A 64 -0.54 -4.96 3.22
CA ALA A 64 -0.87 -4.80 1.80
C ALA A 64 -0.61 -6.11 1.07
N TYR A 65 -1.63 -6.68 0.44
CA TYR A 65 -1.55 -7.98 -0.23
C TYR A 65 -1.16 -7.85 -1.71
N SER A 66 -0.59 -8.91 -2.24
CA SER A 66 -0.36 -9.14 -3.65
C SER A 66 -0.76 -10.57 -4.00
N ASP A 67 -1.69 -10.73 -4.93
CA ASP A 67 -2.07 -12.02 -5.49
C ASP A 67 -0.97 -12.60 -6.40
N GLU A 68 -0.24 -11.76 -7.13
CA GLU A 68 0.89 -12.15 -8.00
C GLU A 68 2.02 -12.86 -7.23
N ILE A 69 2.27 -12.45 -5.99
CA ILE A 69 3.30 -13.03 -5.13
C ILE A 69 2.69 -13.93 -4.04
N ASP A 70 1.37 -13.84 -3.86
CA ASP A 70 0.62 -14.49 -2.77
C ASP A 70 1.22 -14.16 -1.40
N SER A 71 1.49 -12.88 -1.17
CA SER A 71 2.18 -12.38 0.01
C SER A 71 1.62 -11.05 0.46
N VAL A 72 1.92 -10.68 1.71
CA VAL A 72 1.69 -9.33 2.23
C VAL A 72 3.01 -8.63 2.47
N LEU A 73 3.01 -7.30 2.28
CA LEU A 73 3.99 -6.38 2.85
C LEU A 73 3.37 -5.67 4.05
N MET A 74 4.10 -5.66 5.16
CA MET A 74 3.70 -4.89 6.33
C MET A 74 4.20 -3.46 6.20
N LEU A 75 3.29 -2.54 5.97
CA LEU A 75 3.58 -1.10 5.80
C LEU A 75 3.41 -0.38 7.13
N ARG A 76 4.40 0.42 7.52
CA ARG A 76 4.31 1.29 8.69
C ARG A 76 4.02 2.72 8.26
N PHE A 77 3.05 3.33 8.96
CA PHE A 77 2.65 4.73 8.77
C PHE A 77 2.75 5.51 10.09
N PRO A 78 2.75 6.86 10.03
CA PRO A 78 2.60 7.69 11.24
C PRO A 78 1.28 7.40 11.95
N ASP A 79 1.31 7.29 13.29
CA ASP A 79 0.13 6.95 14.11
C ASP A 79 -0.98 8.02 13.99
N GLU A 80 -0.63 9.27 13.69
CA GLU A 80 -1.58 10.37 13.44
C GLU A 80 -2.54 10.09 12.28
N PHE A 81 -2.23 9.15 11.38
CA PHE A 81 -3.13 8.74 10.30
C PHE A 81 -4.36 7.99 10.83
N VAL A 82 -4.28 7.40 12.03
CA VAL A 82 -5.42 6.73 12.68
C VAL A 82 -6.58 7.71 12.83
N ASP A 83 -6.34 8.85 13.47
CA ASP A 83 -7.36 9.87 13.69
C ASP A 83 -7.72 10.60 12.39
N MET A 84 -6.72 10.90 11.57
CA MET A 84 -6.91 11.65 10.31
C MET A 84 -7.84 10.94 9.32
N PHE A 85 -7.80 9.61 9.30
CA PHE A 85 -8.58 8.77 8.38
C PHE A 85 -9.63 7.91 9.08
N ASN A 86 -9.85 8.13 10.38
CA ASN A 86 -10.76 7.33 11.23
C ASN A 86 -10.51 5.83 11.08
N LEU A 87 -9.23 5.41 11.15
CA LEU A 87 -8.85 4.02 11.00
C LEU A 87 -9.21 3.22 12.24
N TYR A 88 -9.56 1.96 12.03
CA TYR A 88 -9.81 1.00 13.11
C TYR A 88 -9.18 -0.36 12.78
N LEU A 89 -8.93 -1.15 13.80
CA LEU A 89 -8.34 -2.48 13.66
C LEU A 89 -9.24 -3.37 12.79
N GLY A 90 -8.66 -4.02 11.79
CA GLY A 90 -9.39 -4.83 10.84
C GLY A 90 -10.09 -4.04 9.73
N MET A 91 -9.88 -2.71 9.63
CA MET A 91 -10.43 -1.92 8.54
C MET A 91 -9.90 -2.42 7.20
N ARG A 92 -10.83 -2.64 6.26
CA ARG A 92 -10.56 -3.08 4.89
C ARG A 92 -10.23 -1.87 4.02
N LEU A 93 -9.05 -1.90 3.43
CA LEU A 93 -8.53 -0.87 2.54
C LEU A 93 -8.15 -1.48 1.20
N THR A 94 -7.84 -0.63 0.23
CA THR A 94 -7.25 -1.05 -1.04
C THR A 94 -5.96 -0.33 -1.32
N THR A 95 -5.07 -1.02 -2.02
CA THR A 95 -3.83 -0.46 -2.56
C THR A 95 -3.85 -0.48 -4.07
N SER A 96 -3.04 0.40 -4.67
CA SER A 96 -2.62 0.29 -6.06
C SER A 96 -1.19 -0.23 -6.07
N ASN A 97 -0.99 -1.47 -6.52
CA ASN A 97 0.30 -2.13 -6.53
C ASN A 97 1.03 -1.93 -7.86
N ILE A 98 2.34 -1.67 -7.77
CA ILE A 98 3.26 -1.69 -8.90
C ILE A 98 4.23 -2.83 -8.68
N TYR A 99 4.46 -3.63 -9.72
CA TYR A 99 5.27 -4.85 -9.63
C TYR A 99 6.62 -4.68 -10.29
N PHE A 100 7.62 -5.38 -9.74
CA PHE A 100 9.00 -5.36 -10.22
C PHE A 100 9.55 -6.77 -10.38
N ARG A 101 10.45 -6.92 -11.36
CA ARG A 101 11.26 -8.12 -11.54
C ARG A 101 12.66 -7.86 -11.04
N GLY A 102 13.11 -8.67 -10.10
CA GLY A 102 14.47 -8.68 -9.58
C GLY A 102 15.06 -10.07 -9.66
N MET A 103 16.33 -10.20 -9.30
CA MET A 103 17.02 -11.49 -9.24
C MET A 103 16.66 -12.33 -8.00
N ALA A 104 16.20 -11.65 -6.93
CA ALA A 104 15.83 -12.29 -5.67
C ALA A 104 14.65 -11.54 -5.02
N PHE A 105 13.96 -12.23 -4.12
CA PHE A 105 12.93 -11.60 -3.27
C PHE A 105 13.59 -10.75 -2.18
N PRO A 106 13.07 -9.54 -1.91
CA PRO A 106 13.42 -8.78 -0.72
C PRO A 106 13.14 -9.60 0.56
N GLU A 107 13.87 -9.27 1.63
CA GLU A 107 13.72 -9.97 2.91
C GLU A 107 12.31 -9.85 3.50
N ASP A 108 11.63 -8.75 3.23
CA ASP A 108 10.27 -8.45 3.67
C ASP A 108 9.16 -9.08 2.80
N ILE A 109 9.49 -10.03 1.92
CA ILE A 109 8.53 -10.81 1.14
C ILE A 109 8.57 -12.28 1.57
N LEU A 110 7.43 -12.79 2.03
CA LEU A 110 7.21 -14.21 2.31
C LEU A 110 6.35 -14.80 1.19
N VAL A 111 6.99 -15.33 0.16
CA VAL A 111 6.32 -15.90 -1.02
C VAL A 111 5.32 -16.98 -0.62
N GLY A 112 4.10 -16.85 -1.11
CA GLY A 112 3.02 -17.80 -0.88
C GLY A 112 3.00 -18.99 -1.84
N LYS A 113 2.06 -19.89 -1.64
CA LYS A 113 1.92 -21.13 -2.42
C LYS A 113 1.43 -20.85 -3.86
N ASN A 114 0.66 -19.78 -4.05
CA ASN A 114 0.03 -19.42 -5.31
C ASN A 114 0.84 -18.40 -6.12
N PHE A 115 2.14 -18.30 -5.87
CA PHE A 115 3.05 -17.39 -6.55
C PHE A 115 3.05 -17.58 -8.07
N CYS A 116 2.76 -16.51 -8.81
CA CYS A 116 2.64 -16.54 -10.29
C CYS A 116 3.97 -16.51 -11.04
N ARG A 117 5.12 -16.39 -10.34
CA ARG A 117 6.51 -16.39 -10.89
C ARG A 117 6.84 -15.24 -11.86
N ASN A 118 6.01 -14.21 -11.91
CA ASN A 118 6.21 -13.07 -12.81
C ASN A 118 7.03 -11.95 -12.17
N TYR A 119 6.88 -11.74 -10.86
CA TYR A 119 7.45 -10.62 -10.13
C TYR A 119 8.10 -11.09 -8.82
N THR A 120 9.07 -10.33 -8.35
CA THR A 120 9.79 -10.63 -7.10
C THR A 120 9.56 -9.57 -6.02
N ASP A 121 9.00 -8.42 -6.40
CA ASP A 121 8.72 -7.32 -5.48
C ASP A 121 7.51 -6.52 -5.95
N PHE A 122 6.89 -5.77 -5.03
CA PHE A 122 5.84 -4.82 -5.33
C PHE A 122 5.87 -3.61 -4.40
N LEU A 123 5.34 -2.49 -4.88
CA LEU A 123 5.19 -1.26 -4.12
C LEU A 123 3.71 -0.89 -4.04
N PRO A 124 3.08 -1.09 -2.89
CA PRO A 124 1.68 -0.75 -2.68
C PRO A 124 1.51 0.71 -2.27
N ILE A 125 0.54 1.40 -2.87
CA ILE A 125 0.09 2.73 -2.46
C ILE A 125 -1.32 2.61 -1.90
N VAL A 126 -1.51 2.93 -0.61
CA VAL A 126 -2.84 2.92 0.02
C VAL A 126 -3.71 4.00 -0.61
N GLN A 127 -4.80 3.58 -1.28
CA GLN A 127 -5.66 4.46 -2.07
C GLN A 127 -6.32 5.54 -1.21
N LEU A 128 -6.75 5.22 0.02
CA LEU A 128 -7.39 6.14 0.95
C LEU A 128 -6.52 7.37 1.25
N PHE A 129 -5.21 7.20 1.36
CA PHE A 129 -4.30 8.27 1.79
C PHE A 129 -4.01 9.30 0.69
N LEU A 130 -4.00 8.89 -0.57
CA LEU A 130 -3.66 9.77 -1.68
C LEU A 130 -4.75 9.94 -2.73
N GLY A 131 -5.81 9.15 -2.65
CA GLY A 131 -6.93 9.21 -3.60
C GLY A 131 -7.89 10.36 -3.32
N LYS A 132 -8.46 10.92 -4.40
CA LYS A 132 -9.46 11.98 -4.35
C LYS A 132 -10.89 11.45 -4.31
N ASN A 133 -11.15 10.31 -4.95
CA ASN A 133 -12.49 9.76 -5.18
C ASN A 133 -12.86 8.73 -4.11
N ASP A 134 -13.40 9.16 -2.98
CA ASP A 134 -13.73 8.27 -1.86
C ASP A 134 -14.73 7.17 -2.26
N GLU A 135 -15.74 7.49 -3.10
CA GLU A 135 -16.69 6.50 -3.64
C GLU A 135 -16.00 5.43 -4.49
N LYS A 136 -15.04 5.83 -5.34
CA LYS A 136 -14.28 4.87 -6.16
C LYS A 136 -13.40 3.98 -5.29
N ILE A 137 -12.76 4.53 -4.26
CA ILE A 137 -11.93 3.79 -3.31
C ILE A 137 -12.79 2.75 -2.56
N LYS A 138 -13.98 3.14 -2.12
CA LYS A 138 -14.94 2.24 -1.48
C LYS A 138 -15.38 1.13 -2.42
N ALA A 139 -15.78 1.47 -3.65
CA ALA A 139 -16.16 0.50 -4.67
C ALA A 139 -15.03 -0.49 -5.00
N ASN A 140 -13.77 -0.05 -4.98
CA ASN A 140 -12.62 -0.92 -5.17
C ASN A 140 -12.51 -1.96 -4.02
N ALA A 141 -12.80 -1.59 -2.78
CA ALA A 141 -12.80 -2.53 -1.66
C ALA A 141 -13.94 -3.56 -1.74
N GLU A 142 -15.09 -3.16 -2.29
CA GLU A 142 -16.25 -4.02 -2.49
C GLU A 142 -16.06 -5.08 -3.59
N MET A 143 -15.00 -4.97 -4.42
CA MET A 143 -14.68 -5.97 -5.43
C MET A 143 -14.17 -7.30 -4.84
N PHE A 144 -13.70 -7.31 -3.61
CA PHE A 144 -13.10 -8.48 -2.97
C PHE A 144 -14.10 -9.22 -2.09
N ASP A 145 -14.23 -10.52 -2.31
CA ASP A 145 -15.08 -11.38 -1.51
C ASP A 145 -14.44 -11.71 -0.13
N GLU A 146 -15.22 -12.31 0.76
CA GLU A 146 -14.78 -12.66 2.12
C GLU A 146 -13.60 -13.64 2.13
N ARG A 147 -13.45 -14.49 1.12
CA ARG A 147 -12.33 -15.45 1.02
C ARG A 147 -11.02 -14.72 0.79
N VAL A 148 -11.04 -13.64 -0.03
CA VAL A 148 -9.86 -12.81 -0.26
C VAL A 148 -9.48 -12.09 1.03
N TRP A 149 -10.44 -11.49 1.74
CA TRP A 149 -10.17 -10.83 3.02
C TRP A 149 -9.62 -11.79 4.08
N ALA A 150 -10.17 -13.00 4.18
CA ALA A 150 -9.65 -14.06 5.05
C ALA A 150 -8.21 -14.44 4.68
N ARG A 151 -7.90 -14.49 3.37
CA ARG A 151 -6.54 -14.75 2.89
C ARG A 151 -5.55 -13.66 3.29
N VAL A 152 -5.93 -12.40 3.18
CA VAL A 152 -5.09 -11.26 3.63
C VAL A 152 -4.80 -11.38 5.12
N ALA A 153 -5.81 -11.64 5.94
CA ALA A 153 -5.66 -11.81 7.39
C ALA A 153 -4.73 -12.98 7.74
N GLU A 154 -4.90 -14.13 7.07
CA GLU A 154 -4.02 -15.31 7.23
C GLU A 154 -2.56 -14.99 6.90
N GLN A 155 -2.32 -14.33 5.75
CA GLN A 155 -0.97 -13.96 5.33
C GLN A 155 -0.35 -12.91 6.27
N ALA A 156 -1.14 -11.95 6.75
CA ALA A 156 -0.68 -10.96 7.74
C ALA A 156 -0.26 -11.62 9.05
N ALA A 157 -1.06 -12.54 9.57
CA ALA A 157 -0.74 -13.31 10.79
C ALA A 157 0.53 -14.17 10.60
N LYS A 158 0.65 -14.86 9.45
CA LYS A 158 1.84 -15.65 9.10
C LYS A 158 3.09 -14.78 8.98
N TYR A 159 2.96 -13.58 8.39
CA TYR A 159 4.06 -12.64 8.29
C TYR A 159 4.50 -12.18 9.68
N ALA A 160 3.57 -11.71 10.51
CA ALA A 160 3.86 -11.26 11.88
C ALA A 160 4.56 -12.32 12.72
N ALA A 161 4.18 -13.60 12.58
CA ALA A 161 4.83 -14.71 13.27
C ALA A 161 6.25 -14.96 12.80
N LYS A 162 6.54 -14.80 11.50
CA LYS A 162 7.86 -15.10 10.90
C LYS A 162 8.81 -13.91 10.84
N ARG A 163 8.27 -12.68 10.79
CA ARG A 163 8.99 -11.42 10.60
C ARG A 163 8.46 -10.33 11.55
N PRO A 164 8.47 -10.54 12.89
CA PRO A 164 7.72 -9.72 13.85
C PRO A 164 8.11 -8.23 13.88
N ASN A 165 9.31 -7.89 13.42
CA ASN A 165 9.82 -6.51 13.48
C ASN A 165 10.25 -5.96 12.10
N LEU A 166 9.86 -6.62 11.03
CA LEU A 166 10.21 -6.20 9.69
C LEU A 166 9.04 -5.47 9.02
N TYR A 167 9.25 -4.21 8.68
CA TYR A 167 8.24 -3.33 8.09
C TYR A 167 8.86 -2.51 6.97
N ARG A 168 8.08 -2.26 5.93
CA ARG A 168 8.41 -1.28 4.90
C ARG A 168 7.78 0.06 5.25
N ASP A 169 8.49 1.16 4.97
CA ASP A 169 7.92 2.50 5.12
C ASP A 169 6.75 2.69 4.15
N GLY A 170 5.55 2.90 4.67
CA GLY A 170 4.36 3.12 3.87
C GLY A 170 4.37 4.44 3.08
N LEU A 171 5.27 5.37 3.47
CA LEU A 171 5.46 6.67 2.84
C LEU A 171 6.77 6.75 2.03
N TYR A 172 7.24 5.62 1.51
CA TYR A 172 8.49 5.50 0.76
C TYR A 172 8.62 6.52 -0.38
N TYR A 173 7.51 6.94 -0.96
CA TYR A 173 7.46 7.92 -2.05
C TYR A 173 7.83 9.35 -1.63
N PHE A 174 7.91 9.63 -0.32
CA PHE A 174 8.39 10.91 0.20
C PHE A 174 9.89 10.93 0.52
N LYS A 175 10.51 9.79 0.77
CA LYS A 175 11.82 9.71 1.45
C LYS A 175 13.03 9.39 0.56
N LYS A 176 12.85 9.00 -0.69
CA LYS A 176 13.97 8.60 -1.57
C LYS A 176 14.22 9.55 -2.72
#